data_5c01070840b46ee05a6a1ea9e9f14231
#
_entry.id   5c01070840b46ee05a6a1ea9e9f14231
#
_cell.length_a   1.000
_cell.length_b   1.000
_cell.length_c   1.000
_cell.angle_alpha   90.00
_cell.angle_beta   90.00
_cell.angle_gamma   90.00
#
_symmetry.space_group_name_H-M   'P 1'
#
loop_
_entity.id
_entity.type
_entity.pdbx_description
1 polymer ?
#
loop_
_entity_poly.entity_id
_entity_poly.type
_entity_poly.pdbx_seq_one_letter_code
_entity_poly.pdbx_strand_id
1 'polypeptide(L)'
;MNLLLLSYVNQETLTQKRMTITFKGTPIMIAGQFPKAGDNAPDFHLTQNDLSEFSLKDGKGNYLVLNIFPSLDTGVCATTVRRFNQLAASLPRAMVLCISKDLPFAQHRFCTTEGTENIIPLSDFRYTSRFGEEYGVLITNGPMQGLLARAVVVIDPEGKIVYSELVNEVTREPNYEAALKAIK
;
A
#
# COMPACT_ATOMS: atom_id res chain seq x y z
N MET A 1 -51.05 -5.21 -20.16
CA MET A 1 -50.39 -5.81 -18.96
C MET A 1 -48.94 -5.29 -18.94
N ASN A 2 -48.59 -4.59 -17.92
CA ASN A 2 -47.63 -3.50 -17.80
C ASN A 2 -46.15 -3.93 -17.97
N LEU A 3 -45.48 -3.33 -18.95
CA LEU A 3 -44.02 -3.43 -19.22
C LEU A 3 -43.25 -2.22 -18.64
N LEU A 4 -43.63 -1.72 -17.46
CA LEU A 4 -43.10 -0.47 -16.88
C LEU A 4 -42.49 -0.66 -15.47
N LEU A 5 -42.01 -1.84 -15.10
CA LEU A 5 -41.45 -2.10 -13.77
C LEU A 5 -39.99 -2.57 -13.74
N LEU A 6 -39.21 -2.29 -14.78
CA LEU A 6 -37.77 -2.71 -14.85
C LEU A 6 -36.77 -1.52 -14.98
N SER A 7 -37.11 -0.33 -14.53
CA SER A 7 -36.23 0.83 -14.63
C SER A 7 -35.95 1.57 -13.31
N TYR A 8 -36.09 0.93 -12.16
CA TYR A 8 -35.58 1.46 -10.88
C TYR A 8 -34.51 0.52 -10.31
N VAL A 9 -33.46 0.26 -11.10
CA VAL A 9 -32.20 -0.17 -10.50
C VAL A 9 -31.52 1.09 -9.98
N ASN A 10 -31.46 1.19 -8.68
CA ASN A 10 -30.89 2.23 -7.87
C ASN A 10 -29.62 2.82 -8.48
N GLN A 11 -29.69 4.07 -8.92
CA GLN A 11 -28.52 4.92 -9.23
C GLN A 11 -27.79 5.44 -7.97
N GLU A 12 -28.15 4.98 -6.78
CA GLU A 12 -27.57 5.45 -5.53
C GLU A 12 -26.28 4.73 -5.08
N THR A 13 -25.77 3.74 -5.84
CA THR A 13 -24.64 2.92 -5.37
C THR A 13 -23.28 3.26 -6.01
N LEU A 14 -23.11 4.36 -6.71
CA LEU A 14 -21.84 4.65 -7.43
C LEU A 14 -21.28 6.06 -7.22
N THR A 15 -21.56 6.71 -6.10
CA THR A 15 -20.75 7.86 -5.70
C THR A 15 -19.68 7.41 -4.69
N GLN A 16 -18.91 6.41 -5.05
CA GLN A 16 -17.64 6.14 -4.36
C GLN A 16 -16.79 7.40 -4.53
N LYS A 17 -16.61 8.16 -3.45
CA LYS A 17 -15.82 9.39 -3.42
C LYS A 17 -14.40 9.02 -3.88
N ARG A 18 -14.10 9.19 -5.17
CA ARG A 18 -12.78 8.93 -5.73
C ARG A 18 -11.80 9.90 -5.09
N MET A 19 -10.77 9.36 -4.48
CA MET A 19 -9.69 10.18 -3.94
C MET A 19 -8.79 10.63 -5.09
N THR A 20 -8.29 11.84 -5.00
CA THR A 20 -7.37 12.41 -5.99
C THR A 20 -6.06 12.78 -5.31
N ILE A 21 -4.96 12.38 -5.93
CA ILE A 21 -3.60 12.81 -5.58
C ILE A 21 -2.95 13.40 -6.83
N THR A 22 -1.67 13.79 -6.77
CA THR A 22 -0.97 14.33 -7.93
C THR A 22 0.26 13.50 -8.29
N PHE A 23 0.59 13.49 -9.58
CA PHE A 23 1.86 13.02 -10.11
C PHE A 23 2.49 14.15 -10.94
N LYS A 24 3.61 14.69 -10.47
CA LYS A 24 4.27 15.88 -11.06
C LYS A 24 3.29 17.06 -11.24
N GLY A 25 2.45 17.28 -10.23
CA GLY A 25 1.44 18.32 -10.22
C GLY A 25 0.15 18.01 -11.01
N THR A 26 0.11 16.91 -11.78
CA THR A 26 -1.08 16.51 -12.55
C THR A 26 -1.98 15.62 -11.68
N PRO A 27 -3.29 15.94 -11.56
CA PRO A 27 -4.23 15.13 -10.80
C PRO A 27 -4.38 13.72 -11.37
N ILE A 28 -4.32 12.72 -10.50
CA ILE A 28 -4.61 11.30 -10.80
C ILE A 28 -5.60 10.74 -9.78
N MET A 29 -6.42 9.80 -10.20
CA MET A 29 -7.49 9.21 -9.38
C MET A 29 -7.05 7.88 -8.78
N ILE A 30 -7.56 7.60 -7.57
CA ILE A 30 -7.35 6.35 -6.85
C ILE A 30 -8.69 5.64 -6.65
N ALA A 31 -8.70 4.30 -6.81
CA ALA A 31 -9.83 3.45 -6.46
C ALA A 31 -9.82 3.13 -4.96
N GLY A 32 -11.02 2.89 -4.43
CA GLY A 32 -11.21 2.49 -3.04
C GLY A 32 -11.21 3.66 -2.07
N GLN A 33 -11.14 3.32 -0.80
CA GLN A 33 -11.09 4.28 0.31
C GLN A 33 -9.83 4.02 1.14
N PHE A 34 -8.98 5.03 1.25
CA PHE A 34 -7.78 4.94 2.06
C PHE A 34 -8.15 4.82 3.55
N PRO A 35 -7.66 3.80 4.26
CA PRO A 35 -8.03 3.54 5.64
C PRO A 35 -7.46 4.59 6.60
N LYS A 36 -8.11 4.76 7.74
CA LYS A 36 -7.75 5.78 8.74
C LYS A 36 -7.29 5.15 10.05
N ALA A 37 -6.56 5.90 10.85
CA ALA A 37 -6.25 5.51 12.21
C ALA A 37 -7.56 5.25 13.00
N GLY A 38 -7.61 4.11 13.69
CA GLY A 38 -8.77 3.58 14.40
C GLY A 38 -9.56 2.50 13.63
N ASP A 39 -9.40 2.41 12.31
CA ASP A 39 -10.00 1.34 11.49
C ASP A 39 -9.32 -0.01 11.76
N ASN A 40 -10.04 -1.11 11.54
CA ASN A 40 -9.40 -2.42 11.41
C ASN A 40 -8.69 -2.49 10.06
N ALA A 41 -7.48 -3.04 10.05
CA ALA A 41 -6.74 -3.23 8.81
C ALA A 41 -7.48 -4.21 7.90
N PRO A 42 -7.69 -3.89 6.60
CA PRO A 42 -8.17 -4.87 5.64
C PRO A 42 -7.20 -6.05 5.54
N ASP A 43 -7.74 -7.26 5.41
CA ASP A 43 -6.89 -8.44 5.16
C ASP A 43 -6.24 -8.36 3.78
N PHE A 44 -5.10 -9.00 3.63
CA PHE A 44 -4.41 -9.07 2.36
C PHE A 44 -3.61 -10.36 2.22
N HIS A 45 -3.37 -10.74 0.96
CA HIS A 45 -2.48 -11.84 0.56
C HIS A 45 -1.58 -11.34 -0.55
N LEU A 46 -0.29 -11.21 -0.26
CA LEU A 46 0.72 -10.70 -1.19
C LEU A 46 1.86 -11.71 -1.37
N THR A 47 2.56 -11.61 -2.48
CA THR A 47 3.59 -12.60 -2.85
C THR A 47 4.97 -12.14 -2.40
N GLN A 48 5.68 -13.00 -1.67
CA GLN A 48 7.07 -12.80 -1.27
C GLN A 48 8.06 -13.11 -2.40
N ASN A 49 9.34 -12.81 -2.19
CA ASN A 49 10.41 -13.05 -3.18
C ASN A 49 10.61 -14.52 -3.55
N ASP A 50 10.28 -15.45 -2.66
CA ASP A 50 10.35 -16.89 -2.86
C ASP A 50 9.05 -17.50 -3.44
N LEU A 51 8.11 -16.64 -3.82
CA LEU A 51 6.77 -16.95 -4.32
C LEU A 51 5.80 -17.51 -3.28
N SER A 52 6.17 -17.58 -2.02
CA SER A 52 5.24 -17.85 -0.92
C SER A 52 4.31 -16.66 -0.70
N GLU A 53 3.23 -16.88 0.04
CA GLU A 53 2.28 -15.80 0.39
C GLU A 53 2.59 -15.24 1.78
N PHE A 54 2.37 -13.95 1.94
CA PHE A 54 2.32 -13.24 3.22
C PHE A 54 0.97 -12.56 3.36
N SER A 55 0.33 -12.71 4.49
CA SER A 55 -0.97 -12.14 4.81
C SER A 55 -0.94 -11.34 6.11
N LEU A 56 -1.98 -10.58 6.37
CA LEU A 56 -2.11 -9.80 7.62
C LEU A 56 -1.91 -10.67 8.88
N LYS A 57 -2.41 -11.90 8.88
CA LYS A 57 -2.30 -12.84 10.01
C LYS A 57 -0.85 -13.26 10.32
N ASP A 58 0.04 -13.25 9.31
CA ASP A 58 1.45 -13.65 9.49
C ASP A 58 2.24 -12.59 10.26
N GLY A 59 1.73 -11.37 10.29
CA GLY A 59 2.28 -10.28 11.10
C GLY A 59 1.71 -10.15 12.52
N LYS A 60 0.75 -11.00 12.90
CA LYS A 60 0.07 -10.90 14.19
C LYS A 60 1.04 -10.88 15.38
N GLY A 61 0.79 -9.98 16.33
CA GLY A 61 1.65 -9.82 17.52
C GLY A 61 2.83 -8.85 17.31
N ASN A 62 3.03 -8.35 16.08
CA ASN A 62 3.99 -7.30 15.74
C ASN A 62 3.27 -6.05 15.21
N TYR A 63 3.94 -4.91 15.29
CA TYR A 63 3.57 -3.78 14.46
C TYR A 63 3.91 -4.08 13.00
N LEU A 64 3.01 -3.73 12.08
CA LEU A 64 3.28 -3.80 10.64
C LEU A 64 3.39 -2.39 10.08
N VAL A 65 4.50 -2.07 9.47
CA VAL A 65 4.70 -0.81 8.73
C VAL A 65 4.59 -1.12 7.24
N LEU A 66 3.48 -0.78 6.64
CA LEU A 66 3.25 -0.95 5.20
C LEU A 66 3.82 0.28 4.49
N ASN A 67 4.95 0.14 3.85
CA ASN A 67 5.52 1.10 2.92
C ASN A 67 5.05 0.76 1.51
N ILE A 68 4.05 1.48 1.03
CA ILE A 68 3.38 1.24 -0.26
C ILE A 68 3.91 2.27 -1.28
N PHE A 69 4.25 1.82 -2.49
CA PHE A 69 4.83 2.70 -3.51
C PHE A 69 4.64 2.15 -4.93
N PRO A 70 4.80 3.00 -5.98
CA PRO A 70 4.59 2.60 -7.37
C PRO A 70 5.55 1.53 -7.87
N SER A 71 6.86 1.72 -7.76
CA SER A 71 7.88 0.78 -8.25
C SER A 71 9.27 1.07 -7.67
N LEU A 72 10.02 0.02 -7.36
CA LEU A 72 11.42 0.05 -6.92
C LEU A 72 12.35 0.73 -7.94
N ASP A 73 12.00 0.68 -9.22
CA ASP A 73 12.80 1.26 -10.30
C ASP A 73 12.61 2.78 -10.45
N THR A 74 12.00 3.45 -9.45
CA THR A 74 11.93 4.92 -9.37
C THR A 74 12.77 5.46 -8.22
N GLY A 75 13.46 6.60 -8.44
CA GLY A 75 14.44 7.12 -7.47
C GLY A 75 13.86 7.36 -6.07
N VAL A 76 12.67 7.96 -5.95
CA VAL A 76 12.04 8.23 -4.64
C VAL A 76 11.62 6.93 -3.94
N CYS A 77 11.10 5.93 -4.68
CA CYS A 77 10.72 4.65 -4.09
C CYS A 77 11.94 3.89 -3.55
N ALA A 78 13.02 3.81 -4.35
CA ALA A 78 14.27 3.19 -3.91
C ALA A 78 14.83 3.87 -2.64
N THR A 79 14.83 5.21 -2.61
CA THR A 79 15.22 5.98 -1.42
C THR A 79 14.36 5.65 -0.21
N THR A 80 13.04 5.59 -0.38
CA THR A 80 12.09 5.26 0.70
C THR A 80 12.33 3.86 1.24
N VAL A 81 12.58 2.87 0.39
CA VAL A 81 12.88 1.49 0.80
C VAL A 81 14.19 1.42 1.58
N ARG A 82 15.28 2.06 1.09
CA ARG A 82 16.54 2.14 1.83
C ARG A 82 16.38 2.78 3.20
N ARG A 83 15.61 3.87 3.27
CA ARG A 83 15.35 4.57 4.53
C ARG A 83 14.59 3.69 5.52
N PHE A 84 13.53 3.04 5.09
CA PHE A 84 12.79 2.10 5.93
C PHE A 84 13.63 0.89 6.35
N ASN A 85 14.51 0.39 5.48
CA ASN A 85 15.44 -0.69 5.85
C ASN A 85 16.39 -0.28 6.98
N GLN A 86 16.93 0.96 6.94
CA GLN A 86 17.75 1.49 8.02
C GLN A 86 16.98 1.65 9.32
N LEU A 87 15.76 2.18 9.25
CA LEU A 87 14.90 2.41 10.41
C LEU A 87 14.43 1.09 11.05
N ALA A 88 14.11 0.09 10.24
CA ALA A 88 13.64 -1.22 10.69
C ALA A 88 14.64 -1.91 11.63
N ALA A 89 15.94 -1.71 11.43
CA ALA A 89 16.98 -2.28 12.30
C ALA A 89 16.85 -1.85 13.78
N SER A 90 16.20 -0.72 14.05
CA SER A 90 15.96 -0.19 15.41
C SER A 90 14.57 -0.49 15.95
N LEU A 91 13.76 -1.29 15.26
CA LEU A 91 12.36 -1.56 15.58
C LEU A 91 12.14 -3.06 15.90
N PRO A 92 12.54 -3.56 17.08
CA PRO A 92 12.57 -5.01 17.37
C PRO A 92 11.17 -5.66 17.41
N ARG A 93 10.09 -4.88 17.45
CA ARG A 93 8.71 -5.37 17.48
C ARG A 93 7.90 -4.94 16.27
N ALA A 94 8.56 -4.50 15.19
CA ALA A 94 7.90 -4.09 13.96
C ALA A 94 8.47 -4.84 12.75
N MET A 95 7.58 -5.22 11.85
CA MET A 95 7.91 -5.75 10.53
C MET A 95 7.63 -4.66 9.50
N VAL A 96 8.61 -4.34 8.67
CA VAL A 96 8.44 -3.37 7.59
C VAL A 96 8.17 -4.11 6.29
N LEU A 97 6.99 -3.90 5.73
CA LEU A 97 6.50 -4.51 4.50
C LEU A 97 6.62 -3.50 3.37
N CYS A 98 7.44 -3.78 2.36
CA CYS A 98 7.62 -2.94 1.19
C CYS A 98 6.79 -3.46 0.03
N ILE A 99 5.71 -2.75 -0.32
CA ILE A 99 4.63 -3.25 -1.18
C ILE A 99 4.56 -2.45 -2.48
N SER A 100 4.61 -3.16 -3.62
CA SER A 100 4.46 -2.58 -4.96
C SER A 100 3.87 -3.60 -5.95
N LYS A 101 3.61 -3.14 -7.19
CA LYS A 101 3.22 -4.02 -8.32
C LYS A 101 4.43 -4.65 -9.03
N ASP A 102 5.65 -4.37 -8.59
CA ASP A 102 6.84 -5.01 -9.15
C ASP A 102 6.76 -6.53 -8.96
N LEU A 103 7.28 -7.28 -9.93
CA LEU A 103 7.33 -8.73 -9.82
C LEU A 103 8.23 -9.17 -8.66
N PRO A 104 7.95 -10.29 -7.98
CA PRO A 104 8.78 -10.82 -6.89
C PRO A 104 10.26 -10.96 -7.28
N PHE A 105 10.53 -11.31 -8.52
CA PHE A 105 11.89 -11.44 -9.06
C PHE A 105 12.63 -10.10 -9.13
N ALA A 106 11.94 -9.03 -9.52
CA ALA A 106 12.50 -7.68 -9.56
C ALA A 106 12.77 -7.17 -8.14
N GLN A 107 11.86 -7.41 -7.21
CA GLN A 107 12.02 -7.08 -5.80
C GLN A 107 13.21 -7.85 -5.19
N HIS A 108 13.34 -9.14 -5.48
CA HIS A 108 14.48 -9.95 -5.05
C HIS A 108 15.81 -9.39 -5.53
N ARG A 109 15.90 -9.09 -6.84
CA ARG A 109 17.12 -8.48 -7.43
C ARG A 109 17.47 -7.16 -6.75
N PHE A 110 16.48 -6.28 -6.54
CA PHE A 110 16.69 -5.00 -5.85
C PHE A 110 17.22 -5.22 -4.44
N CYS A 111 16.56 -6.04 -3.63
CA CYS A 111 16.95 -6.30 -2.24
C CYS A 111 18.37 -6.88 -2.15
N THR A 112 18.71 -7.82 -3.04
CA THR A 112 20.05 -8.41 -3.09
C THR A 112 21.11 -7.39 -3.47
N THR A 113 20.83 -6.55 -4.47
CA THR A 113 21.78 -5.51 -4.94
C THR A 113 22.00 -4.43 -3.88
N GLU A 114 20.92 -4.02 -3.18
CA GLU A 114 20.94 -2.92 -2.22
C GLU A 114 21.26 -3.37 -0.78
N GLY A 115 21.31 -4.68 -0.51
CA GLY A 115 21.57 -5.22 0.84
C GLY A 115 20.44 -4.86 1.83
N THR A 116 19.17 -4.86 1.39
CA THR A 116 18.04 -4.52 2.25
C THR A 116 17.52 -5.76 2.97
N GLU A 117 18.09 -6.07 4.14
CA GLU A 117 17.83 -7.31 4.91
C GLU A 117 16.77 -7.13 6.02
N ASN A 118 16.43 -5.87 6.38
CA ASN A 118 15.53 -5.58 7.49
C ASN A 118 14.08 -5.29 7.05
N ILE A 119 13.76 -5.50 5.79
CA ILE A 119 12.41 -5.31 5.23
C ILE A 119 11.91 -6.58 4.56
N ILE A 120 10.61 -6.70 4.44
CA ILE A 120 9.95 -7.79 3.72
C ILE A 120 9.36 -7.21 2.43
N PRO A 121 9.93 -7.51 1.26
CA PRO A 121 9.34 -7.10 -0.01
C PRO A 121 8.14 -7.97 -0.35
N LEU A 122 7.03 -7.32 -0.73
CA LEU A 122 5.77 -7.97 -1.05
C LEU A 122 5.23 -7.45 -2.38
N SER A 123 4.88 -8.37 -3.26
CA SER A 123 4.38 -8.06 -4.59
C SER A 123 2.86 -8.20 -4.67
N ASP A 124 2.19 -7.14 -5.12
CA ASP A 124 0.77 -7.09 -5.47
C ASP A 124 0.56 -7.29 -7.00
N PHE A 125 1.36 -8.18 -7.63
CA PHE A 125 1.33 -8.35 -9.09
C PHE A 125 0.18 -9.21 -9.60
N ARG A 126 -0.40 -10.05 -8.75
CA ARG A 126 -1.46 -10.97 -9.16
C ARG A 126 -2.73 -10.19 -9.51
N TYR A 127 -3.31 -10.47 -10.66
CA TYR A 127 -4.56 -9.81 -11.12
C TYR A 127 -5.76 -10.10 -10.20
N THR A 128 -5.70 -11.18 -9.42
CA THR A 128 -6.73 -11.55 -8.43
C THR A 128 -6.59 -10.79 -7.12
N SER A 129 -5.47 -10.12 -6.90
CA SER A 129 -5.27 -9.32 -5.69
C SER A 129 -6.17 -8.09 -5.69
N ARG A 130 -6.75 -7.81 -4.53
CA ARG A 130 -7.56 -6.63 -4.28
C ARG A 130 -6.90 -5.62 -3.35
N PHE A 131 -5.65 -5.85 -2.97
CA PHE A 131 -4.92 -5.01 -2.02
C PHE A 131 -4.98 -3.52 -2.40
N GLY A 132 -4.68 -3.18 -3.65
CA GLY A 132 -4.68 -1.80 -4.11
C GLY A 132 -6.03 -1.10 -3.98
N GLU A 133 -7.14 -1.82 -4.16
CA GLU A 133 -8.50 -1.31 -4.01
C GLU A 133 -8.92 -1.23 -2.55
N GLU A 134 -8.66 -2.28 -1.76
CA GLU A 134 -9.06 -2.39 -0.36
C GLU A 134 -8.31 -1.42 0.54
N TYR A 135 -7.05 -1.15 0.22
CA TYR A 135 -6.25 -0.11 0.87
C TYR A 135 -6.40 1.28 0.23
N GLY A 136 -7.22 1.42 -0.81
CA GLY A 136 -7.48 2.72 -1.44
C GLY A 136 -6.21 3.37 -2.01
N VAL A 137 -5.35 2.59 -2.66
CA VAL A 137 -4.07 3.03 -3.21
C VAL A 137 -3.88 2.68 -4.68
N LEU A 138 -4.83 2.01 -5.34
CA LEU A 138 -4.74 1.69 -6.76
C LEU A 138 -4.96 2.92 -7.63
N ILE A 139 -3.99 3.31 -8.42
CA ILE A 139 -4.10 4.41 -9.40
C ILE A 139 -4.93 3.94 -10.59
N THR A 140 -5.99 4.69 -10.93
CA THR A 140 -6.98 4.28 -11.94
C THR A 140 -6.92 5.05 -13.26
N ASN A 141 -6.09 6.09 -13.33
CA ASN A 141 -5.91 6.86 -14.57
C ASN A 141 -4.50 7.46 -14.68
N GLY A 142 -4.24 8.11 -15.81
CA GLY A 142 -2.96 8.76 -16.07
C GLY A 142 -1.81 7.81 -16.37
N PRO A 143 -0.57 8.32 -16.45
CA PRO A 143 0.58 7.52 -16.89
C PRO A 143 1.01 6.44 -15.89
N MET A 144 0.52 6.51 -14.64
CA MET A 144 0.81 5.53 -13.58
C MET A 144 -0.38 4.59 -13.32
N GLN A 145 -1.37 4.54 -14.20
CA GLN A 145 -2.52 3.66 -14.06
C GLN A 145 -2.09 2.21 -13.87
N GLY A 146 -2.71 1.54 -12.90
CA GLY A 146 -2.41 0.14 -12.52
C GLY A 146 -1.31 0.00 -11.47
N LEU A 147 -0.55 1.05 -11.17
CA LEU A 147 0.40 1.06 -10.07
C LEU A 147 -0.26 1.45 -8.74
N LEU A 148 0.47 1.27 -7.64
CA LEU A 148 0.04 1.72 -6.33
C LEU A 148 0.51 3.17 -6.08
N ALA A 149 -0.31 3.94 -5.40
CA ALA A 149 0.06 5.26 -4.89
C ALA A 149 1.09 5.14 -3.77
N ARG A 150 1.73 6.25 -3.42
CA ARG A 150 2.64 6.27 -2.26
C ARG A 150 1.84 6.47 -0.99
N ALA A 151 1.99 5.52 -0.05
CA ALA A 151 1.33 5.57 1.24
C ALA A 151 2.15 4.86 2.32
N VAL A 152 1.91 5.22 3.58
CA VAL A 152 2.40 4.49 4.75
C VAL A 152 1.22 4.19 5.66
N VAL A 153 1.11 2.94 6.10
CA VAL A 153 0.11 2.49 7.07
C VAL A 153 0.84 1.75 8.18
N VAL A 154 0.55 2.10 9.44
CA VAL A 154 1.05 1.37 10.61
C VAL A 154 -0.11 0.67 11.28
N ILE A 155 0.03 -0.64 11.45
CA ILE A 155 -0.95 -1.54 12.06
C ILE A 155 -0.36 -2.04 13.37
N ASP A 156 -1.14 -2.02 14.45
CA ASP A 156 -0.72 -2.52 15.75
C ASP A 156 -0.81 -4.07 15.84
N PRO A 157 -0.28 -4.69 16.93
CA PRO A 157 -0.32 -6.14 17.13
C PRO A 157 -1.71 -6.76 17.14
N GLU A 158 -2.75 -5.97 17.39
CA GLU A 158 -4.16 -6.36 17.45
C GLU A 158 -4.85 -6.23 16.09
N GLY A 159 -4.17 -5.68 15.06
CA GLY A 159 -4.70 -5.51 13.71
C GLY A 159 -5.44 -4.19 13.48
N LYS A 160 -5.25 -3.19 14.36
CA LYS A 160 -5.80 -1.84 14.17
C LYS A 160 -4.79 -0.92 13.54
N ILE A 161 -5.27 -0.05 12.67
CA ILE A 161 -4.47 1.01 12.08
C ILE A 161 -4.24 2.10 13.13
N VAL A 162 -2.98 2.37 13.46
CA VAL A 162 -2.58 3.42 14.40
C VAL A 162 -2.01 4.67 13.72
N TYR A 163 -1.62 4.54 12.45
CA TYR A 163 -1.19 5.63 11.60
C TYR A 163 -1.49 5.31 10.13
N SER A 164 -1.89 6.32 9.37
CA SER A 164 -2.03 6.20 7.91
C SER A 164 -1.74 7.54 7.24
N GLU A 165 -0.97 7.49 6.16
CA GLU A 165 -0.63 8.63 5.31
C GLU A 165 -0.72 8.22 3.84
N LEU A 166 -1.58 8.89 3.08
CA LEU A 166 -1.56 8.87 1.64
C LEU A 166 -0.82 10.14 1.17
N VAL A 167 0.32 9.97 0.51
CA VAL A 167 1.14 11.09 0.06
C VAL A 167 0.47 11.77 -1.13
N ASN A 168 0.10 13.04 -0.97
CA ASN A 168 -0.66 13.81 -1.96
C ASN A 168 0.06 13.98 -3.31
N GLU A 169 1.40 13.97 -3.31
CA GLU A 169 2.23 14.03 -4.53
C GLU A 169 3.14 12.79 -4.57
N VAL A 170 2.94 11.92 -5.55
CA VAL A 170 3.61 10.61 -5.64
C VAL A 170 5.14 10.73 -5.67
N THR A 171 5.67 11.86 -6.14
CA THR A 171 7.11 12.12 -6.23
C THR A 171 7.73 12.62 -4.91
N ARG A 172 6.96 12.77 -3.83
CA ARG A 172 7.45 13.15 -2.51
C ARG A 172 7.62 11.94 -1.60
N GLU A 173 8.53 12.05 -0.65
CA GLU A 173 8.71 11.06 0.40
C GLU A 173 7.60 11.16 1.47
N PRO A 174 7.29 10.06 2.18
CA PRO A 174 6.34 10.07 3.30
C PRO A 174 6.97 10.68 4.57
N ASN A 175 6.14 10.91 5.58
CA ASN A 175 6.58 11.35 6.89
C ASN A 175 7.03 10.16 7.76
N TYR A 176 8.31 9.80 7.68
CA TYR A 176 8.90 8.69 8.43
C TYR A 176 8.74 8.83 9.94
N GLU A 177 8.98 10.04 10.48
CA GLU A 177 8.93 10.29 11.92
C GLU A 177 7.52 10.08 12.49
N ALA A 178 6.50 10.55 11.79
CA ALA A 178 5.12 10.37 12.20
C ALA A 178 4.73 8.88 12.21
N ALA A 179 5.15 8.12 11.19
CA ALA A 179 4.93 6.68 11.14
C ALA A 179 5.60 5.95 12.33
N LEU A 180 6.86 6.28 12.63
CA LEU A 180 7.60 5.65 13.73
C LEU A 180 7.05 6.01 15.11
N LYS A 181 6.59 7.24 15.32
CA LYS A 181 5.95 7.65 16.59
C LYS A 181 4.68 6.88 16.93
N ALA A 182 4.05 6.24 15.95
CA ALA A 182 2.87 5.41 16.17
C ALA A 182 3.21 4.01 16.73
N ILE A 183 4.47 3.60 16.68
CA ILE A 183 4.97 2.32 17.21
C ILE A 183 5.34 2.55 18.69
N LYS A 184 4.75 1.75 19.58
CA LYS A 184 4.94 1.87 21.05
C LYS A 184 5.76 0.74 21.62
#